data_e587ca93f6a5215ef82dd805fdc1ee6e
#
_entry.id   e587ca93f6a5215ef82dd805fdc1ee6e
#
_cell.length_a   1.000
_cell.length_b   1.000
_cell.length_c   1.000
_cell.angle_alpha   90.00
_cell.angle_beta   90.00
_cell.angle_gamma   90.00
#
_symmetry.space_group_name_H-M   'P 1'
#
loop_
_entity.id
_entity.type
_entity.pdbx_description
1 polymer ?
#
loop_
_entity_poly.entity_id
_entity_poly.type
_entity_poly.pdbx_seq_one_letter_code
_entity_poly.pdbx_strand_id
1 'polypeptide(L)'
;VIGGEGIGCVIYPASHYGRDALVGIALFLSSLAQKGCKVSELRATFPDYCISKNRIDLTPEIDVDKVLEAVKEKYAGERINDRDGVKIDFADGWVHLRKSNTEPIIRVYSEAATMEEADALAKKVIDVVWAVVG
;
A
#
# COMPACT_ATOMS: atom_id res chain seq x y z
N VAL A 1 17.50 3.75 -10.29
CA VAL A 1 16.12 3.64 -9.74
C VAL A 1 16.19 3.90 -8.25
N ILE A 2 15.23 4.64 -7.69
CA ILE A 2 15.08 4.91 -6.26
C ILE A 2 13.91 4.09 -5.73
N GLY A 3 14.03 3.54 -4.54
CA GLY A 3 12.95 2.86 -3.83
C GLY A 3 12.50 3.67 -2.61
N GLY A 4 11.29 3.39 -2.12
CA GLY A 4 10.77 4.04 -0.93
C GLY A 4 9.47 3.41 -0.45
N GLU A 5 9.08 3.77 0.74
CA GLU A 5 7.80 3.42 1.34
C GLU A 5 7.08 4.69 1.81
N GLY A 6 5.74 4.66 1.86
CA GLY A 6 4.91 5.80 2.29
C GLY A 6 5.12 6.27 3.74
N ILE A 7 5.98 5.60 4.49
CA ILE A 7 6.40 5.97 5.85
C ILE A 7 7.69 6.81 5.90
N GLY A 8 8.18 7.30 4.74
CA GLY A 8 9.34 8.18 4.65
C GLY A 8 10.69 7.47 4.48
N CYS A 9 10.68 6.17 4.26
CA CYS A 9 11.92 5.44 3.95
C CYS A 9 12.33 5.66 2.50
N VAL A 10 13.62 5.93 2.28
CA VAL A 10 14.23 6.05 0.94
C VAL A 10 15.37 5.05 0.82
N ILE A 11 15.43 4.36 -0.31
CA ILE A 11 16.52 3.47 -0.70
C ILE A 11 17.08 4.02 -2.02
N TYR A 12 18.34 4.43 -1.98
CA TYR A 12 19.05 4.95 -3.16
C TYR A 12 20.26 4.07 -3.46
N PRO A 13 20.15 3.11 -4.39
CA PRO A 13 21.18 2.10 -4.63
C PRO A 13 22.54 2.67 -5.04
N ALA A 14 22.59 3.87 -5.63
CA ALA A 14 23.86 4.53 -5.95
C ALA A 14 24.65 4.96 -4.70
N SER A 15 23.99 5.08 -3.53
CA SER A 15 24.64 5.24 -2.22
C SER A 15 24.82 3.87 -1.55
N HIS A 16 23.70 3.20 -1.21
CA HIS A 16 23.65 1.83 -0.70
C HIS A 16 22.23 1.27 -0.73
N TYR A 17 22.06 -0.05 -0.52
CA TYR A 17 20.75 -0.72 -0.58
C TYR A 17 19.94 -0.66 0.72
N GLY A 18 20.44 -0.03 1.78
CA GLY A 18 19.73 0.18 3.03
C GLY A 18 18.81 1.40 2.98
N ARG A 19 17.86 1.45 3.91
CA ARG A 19 17.04 2.65 4.15
C ARG A 19 17.90 3.77 4.70
N ASP A 20 17.84 4.95 4.10
CA ASP A 20 18.69 6.09 4.43
C ASP A 20 17.88 7.40 4.42
N ALA A 21 17.64 7.92 5.61
CA ALA A 21 16.92 9.17 5.79
C ALA A 21 17.73 10.39 5.31
N LEU A 22 19.07 10.37 5.49
CA LEU A 22 19.92 11.49 5.09
C LEU A 22 20.00 11.62 3.57
N VAL A 23 20.10 10.50 2.86
CA VAL A 23 20.00 10.47 1.39
C VAL A 23 18.63 11.00 0.94
N GLY A 24 17.55 10.59 1.58
CA GLY A 24 16.21 11.08 1.29
C GLY A 24 16.10 12.60 1.45
N ILE A 25 16.62 13.14 2.54
CA ILE A 25 16.67 14.59 2.80
C ILE A 25 17.51 15.30 1.75
N ALA A 26 18.70 14.79 1.43
CA ALA A 26 19.59 15.39 0.44
C ALA A 26 18.94 15.45 -0.96
N LEU A 27 18.29 14.37 -1.39
CA LEU A 27 17.57 14.31 -2.66
C LEU A 27 16.40 15.31 -2.70
N PHE A 28 15.64 15.39 -1.61
CA PHE A 28 14.52 16.31 -1.49
C PHE A 28 14.98 17.78 -1.55
N LEU A 29 15.99 18.14 -0.75
CA LEU A 29 16.54 19.51 -0.73
C LEU A 29 17.18 19.89 -2.06
N SER A 30 17.87 18.97 -2.72
CA SER A 30 18.43 19.19 -4.06
C SER A 30 17.33 19.46 -5.08
N SER A 31 16.26 18.67 -5.07
CA SER A 31 15.10 18.89 -5.94
C SER A 31 14.42 20.23 -5.67
N LEU A 32 14.25 20.59 -4.39
CA LEU A 32 13.65 21.86 -3.99
C LEU A 32 14.50 23.05 -4.45
N ALA A 33 15.82 22.98 -4.27
CA ALA A 33 16.76 24.01 -4.73
C ALA A 33 16.74 24.18 -6.25
N GLN A 34 16.72 23.06 -6.99
CA GLN A 34 16.62 23.10 -8.47
C GLN A 34 15.33 23.75 -8.97
N LYS A 35 14.22 23.53 -8.26
CA LYS A 35 12.91 24.11 -8.59
C LYS A 35 12.77 25.57 -8.16
N GLY A 36 13.60 26.04 -7.22
CA GLY A 36 13.57 27.41 -6.72
C GLY A 36 12.24 27.83 -6.06
N CYS A 37 11.54 26.88 -5.46
CA CYS A 37 10.21 27.10 -4.86
C CYS A 37 10.20 26.73 -3.37
N LYS A 38 9.14 27.16 -2.65
CA LYS A 38 8.92 26.76 -1.26
C LYS A 38 8.41 25.32 -1.18
N VAL A 39 8.61 24.67 -0.03
CA VAL A 39 8.11 23.31 0.24
C VAL A 39 6.61 23.22 0.03
N SER A 40 5.84 24.21 0.49
CA SER A 40 4.38 24.25 0.32
C SER A 40 3.96 24.33 -1.16
N GLU A 41 4.69 25.08 -1.96
CA GLU A 41 4.45 25.19 -3.40
C GLU A 41 4.77 23.87 -4.11
N LEU A 42 5.89 23.23 -3.74
CA LEU A 42 6.23 21.90 -4.24
C LEU A 42 5.18 20.86 -3.85
N ARG A 43 4.75 20.85 -2.57
CA ARG A 43 3.71 19.92 -2.07
C ARG A 43 2.39 20.08 -2.83
N ALA A 44 1.99 21.32 -3.15
CA ALA A 44 0.76 21.60 -3.89
C ALA A 44 0.76 21.06 -5.35
N THR A 45 1.92 20.65 -5.87
CA THR A 45 2.00 20.02 -7.20
C THR A 45 1.73 18.51 -7.19
N PHE A 46 1.68 17.89 -6.00
CA PHE A 46 1.41 16.45 -5.87
C PHE A 46 -0.09 16.23 -5.57
N PRO A 47 -0.68 15.17 -6.12
CA PRO A 47 -2.04 14.81 -5.78
C PRO A 47 -2.15 14.42 -4.29
N ASP A 48 -3.32 14.63 -3.72
CA ASP A 48 -3.66 14.14 -2.39
C ASP A 48 -4.31 12.76 -2.49
N TYR A 49 -3.86 11.85 -1.63
CA TYR A 49 -4.44 10.53 -1.45
C TYR A 49 -4.61 10.24 0.03
N CYS A 50 -5.62 9.43 0.34
CA CYS A 50 -5.92 8.94 1.68
C CYS A 50 -5.67 7.44 1.75
N ILE A 51 -4.96 6.99 2.80
CA ILE A 51 -4.69 5.58 3.05
C ILE A 51 -5.52 5.12 4.25
N SER A 52 -6.40 4.14 4.03
CA SER A 52 -7.09 3.40 5.09
C SER A 52 -6.28 2.15 5.46
N LYS A 53 -6.12 1.91 6.76
CA LYS A 53 -5.35 0.78 7.30
C LYS A 53 -6.25 -0.06 8.19
N ASN A 54 -6.54 -1.25 7.73
CA ASN A 54 -7.38 -2.22 8.40
C ASN A 54 -6.61 -3.51 8.68
N ARG A 55 -7.17 -4.34 9.55
CA ARG A 55 -6.72 -5.71 9.77
C ARG A 55 -7.93 -6.63 9.92
N ILE A 56 -7.76 -7.87 9.54
CA ILE A 56 -8.71 -8.95 9.76
C ILE A 56 -8.05 -9.93 10.72
N ASP A 57 -8.65 -10.11 11.88
CA ASP A 57 -8.21 -11.11 12.85
C ASP A 57 -8.85 -12.47 12.45
N LEU A 58 -8.01 -13.48 12.25
CA LEU A 58 -8.43 -14.82 11.82
C LEU A 58 -8.17 -15.83 12.93
N THR A 59 -8.88 -16.96 12.89
CA THR A 59 -8.54 -18.07 13.76
C THR A 59 -7.36 -18.87 13.19
N PRO A 60 -6.55 -19.53 14.05
CA PRO A 60 -5.36 -20.28 13.59
C PRO A 60 -5.65 -21.41 12.61
N GLU A 61 -6.91 -21.89 12.55
CA GLU A 61 -7.34 -22.96 11.66
C GLU A 61 -7.53 -22.49 10.22
N ILE A 62 -7.62 -21.16 9.99
CA ILE A 62 -7.86 -20.59 8.67
C ILE A 62 -6.55 -20.52 7.89
N ASP A 63 -6.55 -21.19 6.75
CA ASP A 63 -5.44 -21.12 5.79
C ASP A 63 -5.45 -19.78 5.04
N VAL A 64 -4.63 -18.84 5.50
CA VAL A 64 -4.56 -17.49 4.96
C VAL A 64 -4.15 -17.49 3.48
N ASP A 65 -3.31 -18.42 3.06
CA ASP A 65 -2.85 -18.46 1.66
C ASP A 65 -4.01 -18.86 0.73
N LYS A 66 -4.89 -19.77 1.16
CA LYS A 66 -6.12 -20.10 0.42
C LYS A 66 -7.10 -18.93 0.36
N VAL A 67 -7.21 -18.16 1.42
CA VAL A 67 -8.05 -16.96 1.43
C VAL A 67 -7.53 -15.93 0.44
N LEU A 68 -6.23 -15.68 0.42
CA LEU A 68 -5.61 -14.76 -0.53
C LEU A 68 -5.75 -15.22 -1.98
N GLU A 69 -5.64 -16.53 -2.25
CA GLU A 69 -5.84 -17.07 -3.59
C GLU A 69 -7.30 -16.92 -4.05
N ALA A 70 -8.26 -17.18 -3.18
CA ALA A 70 -9.68 -16.97 -3.50
C ALA A 70 -10.02 -15.49 -3.77
N VAL A 71 -9.40 -14.56 -3.02
CA VAL A 71 -9.53 -13.12 -3.31
C VAL A 71 -8.94 -12.79 -4.69
N LYS A 72 -7.79 -13.34 -5.02
CA LYS A 72 -7.13 -13.14 -6.32
C LYS A 72 -7.99 -13.67 -7.47
N GLU A 73 -8.58 -14.86 -7.33
CA GLU A 73 -9.51 -15.43 -8.31
C GLU A 73 -10.75 -14.54 -8.49
N LYS A 74 -11.32 -14.02 -7.37
CA LYS A 74 -12.48 -13.15 -7.42
C LYS A 74 -12.24 -11.87 -8.20
N TYR A 75 -11.03 -11.34 -8.14
CA TYR A 75 -10.63 -10.09 -8.82
C TYR A 75 -9.73 -10.33 -10.03
N ALA A 76 -9.76 -11.50 -10.66
CA ALA A 76 -8.94 -11.85 -11.82
C ALA A 76 -9.13 -10.91 -13.04
N GLY A 77 -10.22 -10.14 -13.08
CA GLY A 77 -10.47 -9.11 -14.09
C GLY A 77 -9.77 -7.78 -13.83
N GLU A 78 -9.22 -7.59 -12.63
CA GLU A 78 -8.48 -6.39 -12.24
C GLU A 78 -6.97 -6.60 -12.41
N ARG A 79 -6.21 -5.51 -12.32
CA ARG A 79 -4.74 -5.62 -12.31
C ARG A 79 -4.26 -6.07 -10.94
N ILE A 80 -3.68 -7.28 -10.88
CA ILE A 80 -3.18 -7.88 -9.64
C ILE A 80 -1.65 -7.90 -9.62
N ASN A 81 -1.09 -7.61 -8.44
CA ASN A 81 0.31 -7.85 -8.10
C ASN A 81 0.38 -8.75 -6.86
N ASP A 82 0.96 -9.94 -7.03
CA ASP A 82 1.03 -11.00 -6.01
C ASP A 82 2.47 -11.27 -5.50
N ARG A 83 3.38 -10.31 -5.65
CA ARG A 83 4.78 -10.46 -5.18
C ARG A 83 4.93 -10.49 -3.67
N ASP A 84 4.05 -9.79 -2.94
CA ASP A 84 4.02 -9.74 -1.47
C ASP A 84 2.56 -9.62 -1.02
N GLY A 85 1.90 -10.75 -0.81
CA GLY A 85 0.45 -10.80 -0.62
C GLY A 85 -0.31 -10.56 -1.93
N VAL A 86 -1.46 -9.90 -1.86
CA VAL A 86 -2.31 -9.61 -3.02
C VAL A 86 -2.64 -8.13 -3.07
N LYS A 87 -2.11 -7.41 -4.06
CA LYS A 87 -2.47 -6.02 -4.35
C LYS A 87 -3.35 -5.98 -5.59
N ILE A 88 -4.50 -5.34 -5.46
CA ILE A 88 -5.50 -5.17 -6.51
C ILE A 88 -5.57 -3.69 -6.85
N ASP A 89 -5.27 -3.33 -8.10
CA ASP A 89 -5.42 -1.97 -8.60
C ASP A 89 -6.80 -1.82 -9.25
N PHE A 90 -7.62 -0.93 -8.70
CA PHE A 90 -8.92 -0.51 -9.23
C PHE A 90 -8.77 0.79 -10.01
N ALA A 91 -9.84 1.23 -10.69
CA ALA A 91 -9.84 2.49 -11.44
C ALA A 91 -9.58 3.71 -10.52
N ASP A 92 -10.12 3.70 -9.31
CA ASP A 92 -10.13 4.84 -8.38
C ASP A 92 -9.17 4.68 -7.19
N GLY A 93 -8.38 3.59 -7.15
CA GLY A 93 -7.47 3.34 -6.05
C GLY A 93 -6.93 1.91 -6.05
N TRP A 94 -6.41 1.47 -4.92
CA TRP A 94 -5.91 0.10 -4.78
C TRP A 94 -6.19 -0.45 -3.38
N VAL A 95 -6.21 -1.78 -3.28
CA VAL A 95 -6.24 -2.52 -2.01
C VAL A 95 -5.11 -3.53 -1.98
N HIS A 96 -4.41 -3.61 -0.87
CA HIS A 96 -3.33 -4.57 -0.64
C HIS A 96 -3.62 -5.41 0.61
N LEU A 97 -3.69 -6.72 0.42
CA LEU A 97 -3.83 -7.71 1.48
C LEU A 97 -2.49 -8.40 1.70
N ARG A 98 -2.05 -8.42 2.95
CA ARG A 98 -0.79 -9.04 3.32
C ARG A 98 -0.95 -9.85 4.61
N LYS A 99 -0.56 -11.13 4.58
CA LYS A 99 -0.54 -11.92 5.81
C LYS A 99 0.56 -11.43 6.76
N SER A 100 0.31 -11.54 8.05
CA SER A 100 1.36 -11.35 9.06
C SER A 100 2.17 -12.64 9.20
N ASN A 101 3.48 -12.50 9.38
CA ASN A 101 4.36 -13.64 9.64
C ASN A 101 4.37 -14.07 11.12
N THR A 102 3.79 -13.27 12.01
CA THR A 102 3.87 -13.47 13.47
C THR A 102 2.51 -13.64 14.13
N GLU A 103 1.43 -13.30 13.47
CA GLU A 103 0.06 -13.31 14.01
C GLU A 103 -0.93 -13.83 12.96
N PRO A 104 -2.04 -14.49 13.36
CA PRO A 104 -3.07 -14.96 12.44
C PRO A 104 -3.95 -13.80 11.97
N ILE A 105 -3.35 -12.82 11.29
CA ILE A 105 -4.05 -11.65 10.76
C ILE A 105 -3.71 -11.41 9.29
N ILE A 106 -4.65 -10.81 8.58
CA ILE A 106 -4.43 -10.17 7.28
C ILE A 106 -4.46 -8.66 7.49
N ARG A 107 -3.40 -7.97 7.09
CA ARG A 107 -3.39 -6.49 6.98
C ARG A 107 -4.02 -6.12 5.65
N VAL A 108 -4.96 -5.15 5.70
CA VAL A 108 -5.65 -4.64 4.52
C VAL A 108 -5.43 -3.14 4.44
N TYR A 109 -4.65 -2.72 3.48
CA TYR A 109 -4.40 -1.31 3.20
C TYR A 109 -5.06 -0.95 1.89
N SER A 110 -5.71 0.22 1.86
CA SER A 110 -6.32 0.76 0.65
C SER A 110 -5.96 2.24 0.50
N GLU A 111 -5.92 2.71 -0.72
CA GLU A 111 -5.66 4.12 -1.03
C GLU A 111 -6.62 4.58 -2.12
N ALA A 112 -7.17 5.76 -1.93
CA ALA A 112 -8.04 6.45 -2.89
C ALA A 112 -7.92 7.97 -2.74
N ALA A 113 -8.69 8.75 -3.50
CA ALA A 113 -8.66 10.21 -3.44
C ALA A 113 -9.20 10.76 -2.11
N THR A 114 -10.17 10.07 -1.50
CA THR A 114 -10.75 10.44 -0.19
C THR A 114 -10.69 9.26 0.78
N MET A 115 -10.85 9.55 2.08
CA MET A 115 -10.88 8.51 3.11
C MET A 115 -12.12 7.61 2.96
N GLU A 116 -13.26 8.19 2.61
CA GLU A 116 -14.51 7.46 2.37
C GLU A 116 -14.36 6.45 1.23
N GLU A 117 -13.70 6.86 0.14
CA GLU A 117 -13.43 5.96 -1.00
C GLU A 117 -12.41 4.87 -0.62
N ALA A 118 -11.35 5.22 0.12
CA ALA A 118 -10.37 4.26 0.60
C ALA A 118 -11.02 3.21 1.53
N ASP A 119 -11.87 3.65 2.46
CA ASP A 119 -12.61 2.76 3.37
C ASP A 119 -13.60 1.87 2.60
N ALA A 120 -14.30 2.41 1.61
CA ALA A 120 -15.21 1.65 0.76
C ALA A 120 -14.49 0.55 -0.04
N LEU A 121 -13.31 0.87 -0.60
CA LEU A 121 -12.47 -0.12 -1.28
C LEU A 121 -11.98 -1.21 -0.32
N ALA A 122 -11.48 -0.82 0.87
CA ALA A 122 -11.09 -1.78 1.90
C ALA A 122 -12.24 -2.71 2.26
N LYS A 123 -13.42 -2.14 2.57
CA LYS A 123 -14.61 -2.90 2.94
C LYS A 123 -15.03 -3.88 1.84
N LYS A 124 -15.05 -3.44 0.58
CA LYS A 124 -15.39 -4.29 -0.57
C LYS A 124 -14.55 -5.57 -0.62
N VAL A 125 -13.26 -5.49 -0.32
CA VAL A 125 -12.35 -6.64 -0.35
C VAL A 125 -12.42 -7.44 0.95
N ILE A 126 -12.58 -6.79 2.11
CA ILE A 126 -12.78 -7.44 3.41
C ILE A 126 -14.04 -8.30 3.39
N ASP A 127 -15.14 -7.82 2.82
CA ASP A 127 -16.39 -8.58 2.70
C ASP A 127 -16.19 -9.86 1.86
N VAL A 128 -15.32 -9.83 0.85
CA VAL A 128 -14.94 -11.04 0.09
C VAL A 128 -14.12 -12.01 0.96
N VAL A 129 -13.18 -11.52 1.76
CA VAL A 129 -12.42 -12.37 2.69
C VAL A 129 -13.38 -13.09 3.65
N TRP A 130 -14.31 -12.37 4.26
CA TRP A 130 -15.30 -12.98 5.17
C TRP A 130 -16.22 -13.97 4.47
N ALA A 131 -16.60 -13.73 3.23
CA ALA A 131 -17.40 -14.69 2.45
C ALA A 131 -16.64 -15.99 2.11
N VAL A 132 -15.30 -15.96 2.08
CA VAL A 132 -14.45 -17.14 1.86
C VAL A 132 -14.19 -17.90 3.16
N VAL A 133 -14.09 -17.18 4.25
CA VAL A 133 -13.81 -17.77 5.57
C VAL A 133 -15.05 -18.43 6.20
N GLY A 134 -16.25 -17.99 5.83
CA GLY A 134 -17.56 -18.54 6.27
C GLY A 134 -18.14 -17.75 7.40
#